data_3206c283faf2b8bb56bf69a392cca5a9
#
_entry.id   3206c283faf2b8bb56bf69a392cca5a9
#
_cell.length_a   1.000
_cell.length_b   1.000
_cell.length_c   1.000
_cell.angle_alpha   90.00
_cell.angle_beta   90.00
_cell.angle_gamma   90.00
#
_symmetry.space_group_name_H-M   'P 1'
#
loop_
_entity.id
_entity.type
_entity.pdbx_description
1 polymer ?
#
loop_
_entity_poly.entity_id
_entity_poly.type
_entity_poly.pdbx_seq_one_letter_code
_entity_poly.pdbx_strand_id
1 'polypeptide(L)'
;MKASNITKVVNKLIVQKLPVFIWGAPGIGKSSIVRSIAKEQGLEFLDLRLSLLDPTDLKGIPFFNSDTNEGVWAKPSFLPSNTSPKGILFLDEINTAPPAVQASAYQLILDRKEGEYELPDGWSIVAAGNRETDRGVVYKMPPPLANRFVHFEMGVDFDDWKTWAYSVKIEASIIAYLAYDKSMLFTFDATSNEKSFATPRS
;
A
#
# COMPACT_ATOMS: atom_id res chain seq x y z
N MET A 1 2.38 0.25 15.87
CA MET A 1 3.66 1.01 15.89
C MET A 1 3.40 2.45 15.47
N LYS A 2 4.26 3.42 15.89
CA LYS A 2 4.25 4.80 15.38
C LYS A 2 4.72 4.86 13.92
N ALA A 3 4.24 5.85 13.17
CA ALA A 3 4.61 6.09 11.77
C ALA A 3 6.12 6.24 11.58
N SER A 4 6.78 7.03 12.42
CA SER A 4 8.24 7.25 12.37
C SER A 4 9.07 5.97 12.55
N ASN A 5 8.60 5.04 13.40
CA ASN A 5 9.28 3.76 13.59
C ASN A 5 9.09 2.84 12.38
N ILE A 6 7.87 2.81 11.80
CA ILE A 6 7.58 2.06 10.58
C ILE A 6 8.47 2.56 9.44
N THR A 7 8.55 3.87 9.24
CA THR A 7 9.42 4.48 8.23
C THR A 7 10.87 4.00 8.34
N LYS A 8 11.45 4.02 9.55
CA LYS A 8 12.83 3.58 9.77
C LYS A 8 13.07 2.11 9.43
N VAL A 9 12.09 1.25 9.74
CA VAL A 9 12.23 -0.20 9.48
C VAL A 9 11.96 -0.51 8.02
N VAL A 10 10.90 0.06 7.45
CA VAL A 10 10.54 -0.14 6.02
C VAL A 10 11.68 0.30 5.11
N ASN A 11 12.36 1.41 5.41
CA ASN A 11 13.55 1.86 4.69
C ASN A 11 14.64 0.78 4.60
N LYS A 12 14.87 0.02 5.66
CA LYS A 12 15.85 -1.08 5.67
C LYS A 12 15.36 -2.31 4.90
N LEU A 13 14.07 -2.63 5.01
CA LEU A 13 13.47 -3.80 4.36
C LEU A 13 13.38 -3.63 2.83
N ILE A 14 13.10 -2.41 2.36
CA ILE A 14 13.09 -2.09 0.92
C ILE A 14 14.45 -2.38 0.28
N VAL A 15 15.54 -1.98 0.93
CA VAL A 15 16.91 -2.27 0.45
C VAL A 15 17.17 -3.78 0.35
N GLN A 16 16.57 -4.56 1.25
CA GLN A 16 16.67 -6.02 1.28
C GLN A 16 15.66 -6.70 0.34
N LYS A 17 14.80 -5.93 -0.35
CA LYS A 17 13.70 -6.42 -1.21
C LYS A 17 12.71 -7.35 -0.47
N LEU A 18 12.60 -7.21 0.84
CA LEU A 18 11.63 -7.96 1.62
C LEU A 18 10.24 -7.33 1.49
N PRO A 19 9.21 -8.09 1.11
CA PRO A 19 7.85 -7.56 1.04
C PRO A 19 7.35 -7.13 2.42
N VAL A 20 6.73 -5.96 2.47
CA VAL A 20 6.21 -5.36 3.71
C VAL A 20 4.71 -5.23 3.63
N PHE A 21 4.00 -5.56 4.72
CA PHE A 21 2.58 -5.30 4.86
C PHE A 21 2.30 -4.35 6.02
N ILE A 22 1.58 -3.26 5.74
CA ILE A 22 1.19 -2.26 6.74
C ILE A 22 -0.31 -2.35 7.01
N TRP A 23 -0.65 -2.89 8.17
CA TRP A 23 -2.02 -2.92 8.69
C TRP A 23 -2.36 -1.61 9.38
N GLY A 24 -3.63 -1.19 9.29
CA GLY A 24 -4.12 -0.09 10.09
C GLY A 24 -5.42 0.49 9.57
N ALA A 25 -6.10 1.26 10.41
CA ALA A 25 -7.39 1.85 10.11
C ALA A 25 -7.36 2.76 8.87
N PRO A 26 -8.50 3.02 8.23
CA PRO A 26 -8.57 3.97 7.12
C PRO A 26 -8.16 5.39 7.56
N GLY A 27 -7.53 6.15 6.66
CA GLY A 27 -7.18 7.56 6.89
C GLY A 27 -5.97 7.84 7.79
N ILE A 28 -5.28 6.83 8.33
CA ILE A 28 -4.13 7.04 9.23
C ILE A 28 -2.81 7.37 8.50
N GLY A 29 -2.79 7.38 7.15
CA GLY A 29 -1.62 7.81 6.37
C GLY A 29 -0.71 6.70 5.88
N LYS A 30 -1.17 5.43 5.77
CA LYS A 30 -0.37 4.29 5.29
C LYS A 30 0.36 4.58 3.95
N SER A 31 -0.39 4.97 2.93
CA SER A 31 0.17 5.29 1.61
C SER A 31 1.07 6.53 1.63
N SER A 32 0.73 7.53 2.45
CA SER A 32 1.52 8.76 2.58
C SER A 32 2.93 8.49 3.12
N ILE A 33 3.06 7.58 4.08
CA ILE A 33 4.36 7.18 4.63
C ILE A 33 5.21 6.50 3.57
N VAL A 34 4.64 5.55 2.81
CA VAL A 34 5.40 4.82 1.78
C VAL A 34 5.82 5.76 0.66
N ARG A 35 4.95 6.69 0.28
CA ARG A 35 5.27 7.76 -0.69
C ARG A 35 6.39 8.67 -0.20
N SER A 36 6.41 9.02 1.09
CA SER A 36 7.49 9.82 1.69
C SER A 36 8.81 9.07 1.65
N ILE A 37 8.81 7.77 1.98
CA ILE A 37 9.98 6.90 1.90
C ILE A 37 10.54 6.87 0.47
N ALA A 38 9.67 6.67 -0.54
CA ALA A 38 10.09 6.67 -1.94
C ALA A 38 10.75 7.98 -2.33
N LYS A 39 10.14 9.12 -1.95
CA LYS A 39 10.67 10.45 -2.21
C LYS A 39 12.04 10.69 -1.55
N GLU A 40 12.19 10.30 -0.28
CA GLU A 40 13.44 10.46 0.47
C GLU A 40 14.60 9.64 -0.12
N GLN A 41 14.29 8.48 -0.71
CA GLN A 41 15.29 7.59 -1.33
C GLN A 41 15.48 7.85 -2.84
N GLY A 42 14.76 8.79 -3.42
CA GLY A 42 14.80 9.05 -4.86
C GLY A 42 14.28 7.86 -5.70
N LEU A 43 13.32 7.12 -5.15
CA LEU A 43 12.66 5.97 -5.80
C LEU A 43 11.37 6.42 -6.49
N GLU A 44 11.01 5.77 -7.59
CA GLU A 44 9.66 5.89 -8.14
C GLU A 44 8.63 5.28 -7.19
N PHE A 45 7.41 5.79 -7.24
CA PHE A 45 6.30 5.30 -6.44
C PHE A 45 5.11 4.99 -7.33
N LEU A 46 4.84 3.71 -7.52
CA LEU A 46 3.67 3.22 -8.24
C LEU A 46 2.62 2.75 -7.23
N ASP A 47 1.51 3.48 -7.17
CA ASP A 47 0.39 3.25 -6.26
C ASP A 47 -0.73 2.50 -7.00
N LEU A 48 -0.91 1.23 -6.68
CA LEU A 48 -1.97 0.39 -7.23
C LEU A 48 -3.02 0.08 -6.16
N ARG A 49 -4.22 0.63 -6.34
CA ARG A 49 -5.36 0.33 -5.48
C ARG A 49 -6.07 -0.90 -5.99
N LEU A 50 -5.79 -2.05 -5.38
CA LEU A 50 -6.26 -3.35 -5.86
C LEU A 50 -7.78 -3.54 -5.79
N SER A 51 -8.46 -2.82 -4.89
CA SER A 51 -9.93 -2.83 -4.81
C SER A 51 -10.64 -2.26 -6.04
N LEU A 52 -9.93 -1.52 -6.89
CA LEU A 52 -10.44 -0.89 -8.12
C LEU A 52 -10.02 -1.62 -9.40
N LEU A 53 -9.25 -2.71 -9.29
CA LEU A 53 -8.71 -3.43 -10.43
C LEU A 53 -9.51 -4.70 -10.74
N ASP A 54 -9.49 -5.09 -12.00
CA ASP A 54 -9.86 -6.42 -12.46
C ASP A 54 -8.62 -7.33 -12.57
N PRO A 55 -8.77 -8.67 -12.55
CA PRO A 55 -7.64 -9.60 -12.69
C PRO A 55 -6.82 -9.37 -13.97
N THR A 56 -7.47 -8.96 -15.06
CA THR A 56 -6.83 -8.64 -16.33
C THR A 56 -5.94 -7.40 -16.28
N ASP A 57 -6.23 -6.48 -15.35
CA ASP A 57 -5.38 -5.29 -15.18
C ASP A 57 -3.98 -5.65 -14.69
N LEU A 58 -3.83 -6.74 -13.93
CA LEU A 58 -2.51 -7.22 -13.47
C LEU A 58 -1.89 -8.23 -14.42
N LYS A 59 -2.69 -9.17 -14.96
CA LYS A 59 -2.23 -10.22 -15.89
C LYS A 59 -1.93 -9.70 -17.27
N GLY A 60 -2.60 -8.62 -17.68
CA GLY A 60 -2.62 -8.16 -19.06
C GLY A 60 -3.71 -8.82 -19.89
N ILE A 61 -3.66 -8.62 -21.19
CA ILE A 61 -4.65 -9.08 -22.15
C ILE A 61 -4.04 -10.14 -23.05
N PRO A 62 -4.66 -11.34 -23.17
CA PRO A 62 -4.19 -12.35 -24.11
C PRO A 62 -4.51 -11.92 -25.53
N PHE A 63 -3.57 -12.10 -26.45
CA PHE A 63 -3.79 -11.95 -27.87
C PHE A 63 -3.06 -13.07 -28.65
N PHE A 64 -3.55 -13.32 -29.85
CA PHE A 64 -2.95 -14.30 -30.72
C PHE A 64 -1.88 -13.67 -31.61
N ASN A 65 -0.64 -14.17 -31.54
CA ASN A 65 0.43 -13.76 -32.43
C ASN A 65 0.43 -14.68 -33.66
N SER A 66 0.03 -14.14 -34.82
CA SER A 66 -0.06 -14.88 -36.07
C SER A 66 1.32 -15.30 -36.61
N ASP A 67 2.38 -14.60 -36.28
CA ASP A 67 3.74 -14.89 -36.82
C ASP A 67 4.37 -16.08 -36.12
N THR A 68 4.09 -16.24 -34.79
CA THR A 68 4.60 -17.38 -34.00
C THR A 68 3.57 -18.49 -33.83
N ASN A 69 2.32 -18.27 -34.23
CA ASN A 69 1.16 -19.14 -34.00
C ASN A 69 0.93 -19.48 -32.52
N GLU A 70 1.19 -18.51 -31.64
CA GLU A 70 1.09 -18.65 -30.18
C GLU A 70 0.14 -17.63 -29.58
N GLY A 71 -0.46 -17.96 -28.43
CA GLY A 71 -1.12 -17.02 -27.57
C GLY A 71 -0.09 -16.31 -26.69
N VAL A 72 -0.04 -14.99 -26.75
CA VAL A 72 0.87 -14.17 -25.93
C VAL A 72 0.07 -13.18 -25.08
N TRP A 73 0.65 -12.73 -23.96
CA TRP A 73 0.01 -11.78 -23.06
C TRP A 73 0.64 -10.39 -23.23
N ALA A 74 -0.19 -9.40 -23.58
CA ALA A 74 0.24 -8.01 -23.52
C ALA A 74 0.27 -7.55 -22.06
N LYS A 75 1.48 -7.32 -21.53
CA LYS A 75 1.64 -6.84 -20.16
C LYS A 75 1.02 -5.44 -19.97
N PRO A 76 0.50 -5.13 -18.79
CA PRO A 76 0.00 -3.79 -18.48
C PRO A 76 1.07 -2.72 -18.64
N SER A 77 0.74 -1.63 -19.34
CA SER A 77 1.70 -0.56 -19.63
C SER A 77 2.12 0.26 -18.40
N PHE A 78 1.30 0.24 -17.34
CA PHE A 78 1.60 0.95 -16.11
C PHE A 78 2.56 0.19 -15.18
N LEU A 79 2.75 -1.12 -15.38
CA LEU A 79 3.71 -1.88 -14.59
C LEU A 79 5.15 -1.54 -15.02
N PRO A 80 6.10 -1.52 -14.06
CA PRO A 80 7.49 -1.20 -14.35
C PRO A 80 8.11 -2.16 -15.37
N SER A 81 9.02 -1.63 -16.19
CA SER A 81 9.83 -2.41 -17.12
C SER A 81 11.30 -2.40 -16.69
N ASN A 82 12.14 -3.20 -17.35
CA ASN A 82 13.58 -3.24 -17.07
C ASN A 82 14.31 -1.91 -17.36
N THR A 83 13.66 -1.02 -18.10
CA THR A 83 14.17 0.35 -18.38
C THR A 83 13.65 1.37 -17.38
N SER A 84 12.69 1.01 -16.50
CA SER A 84 12.15 1.89 -15.48
C SER A 84 13.19 2.15 -14.38
N PRO A 85 13.22 3.37 -13.80
CA PRO A 85 14.00 3.63 -12.59
C PRO A 85 13.62 2.69 -11.46
N LYS A 86 14.48 2.61 -10.43
CA LYS A 86 14.16 1.84 -9.22
C LYS A 86 12.97 2.45 -8.49
N GLY A 87 12.14 1.60 -7.87
CA GLY A 87 10.91 2.10 -7.27
C GLY A 87 10.30 1.20 -6.20
N ILE A 88 9.17 1.67 -5.70
CA ILE A 88 8.28 0.94 -4.81
C ILE A 88 6.96 0.69 -5.53
N LEU A 89 6.61 -0.59 -5.68
CA LEU A 89 5.28 -1.01 -6.05
C LEU A 89 4.44 -1.10 -4.77
N PHE A 90 3.53 -0.14 -4.62
CA PHE A 90 2.64 -0.07 -3.47
C PHE A 90 1.27 -0.66 -3.83
N LEU A 91 0.90 -1.74 -3.15
CA LEU A 91 -0.35 -2.46 -3.34
C LEU A 91 -1.32 -2.07 -2.22
N ASP A 92 -2.15 -1.05 -2.46
CA ASP A 92 -3.11 -0.57 -1.47
C ASP A 92 -4.42 -1.38 -1.50
N GLU A 93 -5.04 -1.50 -0.34
CA GLU A 93 -6.33 -2.16 -0.16
C GLU A 93 -6.35 -3.63 -0.63
N ILE A 94 -5.22 -4.34 -0.53
CA ILE A 94 -5.09 -5.71 -1.06
C ILE A 94 -6.12 -6.68 -0.46
N ASN A 95 -6.45 -6.53 0.81
CA ASN A 95 -7.39 -7.40 1.51
C ASN A 95 -8.87 -6.99 1.35
N THR A 96 -9.14 -5.88 0.67
CA THR A 96 -10.50 -5.48 0.26
C THR A 96 -10.76 -5.75 -1.22
N ALA A 97 -9.73 -6.11 -1.98
CA ALA A 97 -9.84 -6.47 -3.39
C ALA A 97 -10.60 -7.80 -3.58
N PRO A 98 -11.29 -7.99 -4.70
CA PRO A 98 -11.91 -9.27 -5.04
C PRO A 98 -10.90 -10.43 -5.00
N PRO A 99 -11.31 -11.65 -4.58
CA PRO A 99 -10.40 -12.79 -4.45
C PRO A 99 -9.58 -13.12 -5.71
N ALA A 100 -10.15 -12.90 -6.89
CA ALA A 100 -9.45 -13.14 -8.16
C ALA A 100 -8.32 -12.12 -8.40
N VAL A 101 -8.51 -10.85 -8.02
CA VAL A 101 -7.48 -9.81 -8.06
C VAL A 101 -6.39 -10.11 -7.03
N GLN A 102 -6.80 -10.51 -5.82
CA GLN A 102 -5.84 -10.95 -4.81
C GLN A 102 -4.97 -12.10 -5.32
N ALA A 103 -5.55 -13.09 -5.99
CA ALA A 103 -4.82 -14.24 -6.53
C ALA A 103 -3.74 -13.82 -7.54
N SER A 104 -4.04 -12.86 -8.43
CA SER A 104 -3.06 -12.30 -9.36
C SER A 104 -1.96 -11.52 -8.62
N ALA A 105 -2.33 -10.68 -7.66
CA ALA A 105 -1.36 -9.95 -6.86
C ALA A 105 -0.46 -10.90 -6.03
N TYR A 106 -0.97 -12.06 -5.61
CA TYR A 106 -0.20 -13.03 -4.84
C TYR A 106 0.98 -13.60 -5.62
N GLN A 107 0.77 -13.97 -6.88
CA GLN A 107 1.85 -14.48 -7.71
C GLN A 107 2.94 -13.42 -7.88
N LEU A 108 2.56 -12.18 -8.12
CA LEU A 108 3.50 -11.06 -8.21
C LEU A 108 4.30 -10.86 -6.91
N ILE A 109 3.67 -11.03 -5.74
CA ILE A 109 4.31 -10.88 -4.44
C ILE A 109 5.22 -12.08 -4.13
N LEU A 110 4.76 -13.31 -4.41
CA LEU A 110 5.48 -14.54 -4.09
C LEU A 110 6.71 -14.74 -4.99
N ASP A 111 6.50 -14.60 -6.29
CA ASP A 111 7.46 -15.00 -7.31
C ASP A 111 8.05 -13.81 -8.06
N ARG A 112 7.60 -12.59 -7.78
CA ARG A 112 7.90 -11.35 -8.51
C ARG A 112 7.49 -11.42 -9.98
N LYS A 113 6.53 -12.30 -10.29
CA LYS A 113 6.03 -12.58 -11.64
C LYS A 113 4.53 -12.64 -11.66
N GLU A 114 3.93 -12.26 -12.78
CA GLU A 114 2.52 -12.51 -13.07
C GLU A 114 2.39 -12.82 -14.56
N GLY A 115 2.06 -14.07 -14.87
CA GLY A 115 2.11 -14.58 -16.24
C GLY A 115 3.52 -14.43 -16.84
N GLU A 116 3.64 -13.71 -17.94
CA GLU A 116 4.93 -13.41 -18.61
C GLU A 116 5.61 -12.14 -18.05
N TYR A 117 4.93 -11.40 -17.19
CA TYR A 117 5.49 -10.20 -16.58
C TYR A 117 6.40 -10.57 -15.40
N GLU A 118 7.59 -9.99 -15.37
CA GLU A 118 8.52 -10.06 -14.23
C GLU A 118 8.82 -8.67 -13.69
N LEU A 119 8.62 -8.50 -12.37
CA LEU A 119 8.91 -7.25 -11.70
C LEU A 119 10.41 -6.99 -11.66
N PRO A 120 10.88 -5.86 -12.22
CA PRO A 120 12.33 -5.58 -12.31
C PRO A 120 13.01 -5.58 -10.95
N ASP A 121 14.27 -5.99 -10.94
CA ASP A 121 15.08 -6.12 -9.72
C ASP A 121 15.21 -4.84 -8.89
N GLY A 122 15.09 -3.68 -9.50
CA GLY A 122 15.13 -2.38 -8.82
C GLY A 122 13.87 -2.02 -8.03
N TRP A 123 12.82 -2.87 -8.08
CA TRP A 123 11.53 -2.59 -7.45
C TRP A 123 11.32 -3.39 -6.17
N SER A 124 10.80 -2.72 -5.16
CA SER A 124 10.39 -3.36 -3.89
C SER A 124 8.87 -3.32 -3.75
N ILE A 125 8.31 -4.32 -3.06
CA ILE A 125 6.86 -4.44 -2.87
C ILE A 125 6.52 -4.02 -1.44
N VAL A 126 5.59 -3.07 -1.31
CA VAL A 126 4.96 -2.71 -0.04
C VAL A 126 3.46 -2.80 -0.22
N ALA A 127 2.78 -3.50 0.66
CA ALA A 127 1.32 -3.62 0.64
C ALA A 127 0.69 -2.95 1.86
N ALA A 128 -0.55 -2.54 1.72
CA ALA A 128 -1.34 -2.04 2.83
C ALA A 128 -2.76 -2.61 2.81
N GLY A 129 -3.34 -2.69 4.00
CA GLY A 129 -4.71 -3.14 4.17
C GLY A 129 -5.31 -2.67 5.48
N ASN A 130 -6.63 -2.79 5.58
CA ASN A 130 -7.37 -2.49 6.78
C ASN A 130 -7.42 -3.73 7.69
N ARG A 131 -7.56 -3.53 9.01
CA ARG A 131 -7.72 -4.63 9.94
C ARG A 131 -9.10 -5.24 9.79
N GLU A 132 -9.25 -6.52 10.10
CA GLU A 132 -10.56 -7.20 10.12
C GLU A 132 -11.54 -6.52 11.08
N THR A 133 -11.03 -5.88 12.12
CA THR A 133 -11.81 -5.11 13.11
C THR A 133 -12.32 -3.77 12.61
N ASP A 134 -11.81 -3.26 11.49
CA ASP A 134 -12.13 -1.91 10.97
C ASP A 134 -13.42 -1.87 10.12
N ARG A 135 -14.31 -2.88 10.21
CA ARG A 135 -15.62 -2.95 9.52
C ARG A 135 -15.60 -2.56 8.04
N GLY A 136 -14.76 -3.20 7.26
CA GLY A 136 -14.84 -3.18 5.80
C GLY A 136 -15.16 -4.57 5.25
N VAL A 137 -15.50 -4.67 3.99
CA VAL A 137 -15.43 -5.97 3.31
C VAL A 137 -13.96 -6.34 3.23
N VAL A 138 -13.53 -7.23 4.11
CA VAL A 138 -12.14 -7.67 4.20
C VAL A 138 -12.09 -9.17 3.96
N TYR A 139 -11.29 -9.59 3.00
CA TYR A 139 -11.03 -11.01 2.75
C TYR A 139 -9.80 -11.46 3.55
N LYS A 140 -9.93 -12.63 4.16
CA LYS A 140 -8.81 -13.21 4.90
C LYS A 140 -7.65 -13.54 3.97
N MET A 141 -6.46 -13.06 4.34
CA MET A 141 -5.25 -13.36 3.59
C MET A 141 -4.87 -14.85 3.73
N PRO A 142 -4.63 -15.56 2.62
CA PRO A 142 -4.14 -16.93 2.68
C PRO A 142 -2.81 -17.06 3.42
N PRO A 143 -2.64 -18.10 4.27
CA PRO A 143 -1.41 -18.26 5.06
C PRO A 143 -0.10 -18.23 4.27
N PRO A 144 0.00 -18.85 3.06
CA PRO A 144 1.24 -18.78 2.28
C PRO A 144 1.65 -17.36 1.90
N LEU A 145 0.67 -16.49 1.62
CA LEU A 145 0.93 -15.08 1.34
C LEU A 145 1.31 -14.32 2.60
N ALA A 146 0.57 -14.53 3.69
CA ALA A 146 0.86 -13.88 4.97
C ALA A 146 2.32 -14.11 5.39
N ASN A 147 2.82 -15.33 5.24
CA ASN A 147 4.20 -15.68 5.60
C ASN A 147 5.29 -15.03 4.72
N ARG A 148 4.93 -14.40 3.61
CA ARG A 148 5.88 -13.71 2.72
C ARG A 148 6.12 -12.27 3.11
N PHE A 149 5.22 -11.68 3.89
CA PHE A 149 5.34 -10.30 4.32
C PHE A 149 5.97 -10.16 5.70
N VAL A 150 6.71 -9.08 5.86
CA VAL A 150 7.00 -8.53 7.19
C VAL A 150 5.84 -7.63 7.58
N HIS A 151 5.10 -8.00 8.61
CA HIS A 151 3.88 -7.32 9.03
C HIS A 151 4.14 -6.22 10.06
N PHE A 152 3.55 -5.05 9.83
CA PHE A 152 3.50 -3.96 10.79
C PHE A 152 2.06 -3.52 11.02
N GLU A 153 1.71 -3.29 12.27
CA GLU A 153 0.46 -2.64 12.63
C GLU A 153 0.74 -1.17 12.96
N MET A 154 0.18 -0.28 12.15
CA MET A 154 0.28 1.16 12.30
C MET A 154 -0.84 1.68 13.17
N GLY A 155 -0.49 2.45 14.20
CA GLY A 155 -1.43 3.20 15.03
C GLY A 155 -1.24 4.70 14.86
N VAL A 156 -2.26 5.46 15.22
CA VAL A 156 -2.20 6.92 15.26
C VAL A 156 -1.36 7.37 16.45
N ASP A 157 -0.45 8.31 16.21
CA ASP A 157 0.36 8.96 17.23
C ASP A 157 0.36 10.47 16.99
N PHE A 158 -0.04 11.24 18.01
CA PHE A 158 -0.16 12.68 17.89
C PHE A 158 1.19 13.37 17.66
N ASP A 159 2.26 12.92 18.28
CA ASP A 159 3.56 13.59 18.20
C ASP A 159 4.18 13.39 16.80
N ASP A 160 4.02 12.19 16.23
CA ASP A 160 4.40 11.91 14.84
C ASP A 160 3.56 12.76 13.88
N TRP A 161 2.24 12.80 14.07
CA TRP A 161 1.35 13.62 13.27
C TRP A 161 1.69 15.11 13.36
N LYS A 162 1.93 15.61 14.56
CA LYS A 162 2.30 17.01 14.80
C LYS A 162 3.58 17.40 14.06
N THR A 163 4.59 16.52 14.10
CA THR A 163 5.84 16.72 13.37
C THR A 163 5.61 16.82 11.87
N TRP A 164 4.80 15.91 11.33
CA TRP A 164 4.39 15.94 9.92
C TRP A 164 3.58 17.21 9.61
N ALA A 165 2.59 17.57 10.44
CA ALA A 165 1.74 18.72 10.24
C ALA A 165 2.53 20.03 10.12
N TYR A 166 3.56 20.22 10.94
CA TYR A 166 4.48 21.35 10.80
C TYR A 166 5.26 21.33 9.49
N SER A 167 5.70 20.16 9.04
CA SER A 167 6.49 20.03 7.81
C SER A 167 5.69 20.38 6.55
N VAL A 168 4.38 20.14 6.57
CA VAL A 168 3.45 20.46 5.46
C VAL A 168 2.69 21.77 5.68
N LYS A 169 3.01 22.52 6.75
CA LYS A 169 2.44 23.83 7.07
C LYS A 169 0.92 23.81 7.33
N ILE A 170 0.43 22.78 8.05
CA ILE A 170 -0.95 22.80 8.54
C ILE A 170 -1.16 24.03 9.42
N GLU A 171 -2.38 24.59 9.37
CA GLU A 171 -2.75 25.79 10.11
C GLU A 171 -2.49 25.62 11.61
N ALA A 172 -1.83 26.62 12.21
CA ALA A 172 -1.40 26.56 13.62
C ALA A 172 -2.55 26.40 14.61
N SER A 173 -3.71 26.96 14.29
CA SER A 173 -4.94 26.84 15.09
C SER A 173 -5.42 25.38 15.17
N ILE A 174 -5.34 24.63 14.08
CA ILE A 174 -5.70 23.21 14.04
C ILE A 174 -4.72 22.40 14.90
N ILE A 175 -3.41 22.66 14.75
CA ILE A 175 -2.38 21.97 15.55
C ILE A 175 -2.57 22.27 17.03
N ALA A 176 -2.88 23.52 17.39
CA ALA A 176 -3.13 23.92 18.78
C ALA A 176 -4.37 23.25 19.36
N TYR A 177 -5.47 23.19 18.59
CA TYR A 177 -6.70 22.50 19.00
C TYR A 177 -6.45 21.00 19.26
N LEU A 178 -5.81 20.32 18.33
CA LEU A 178 -5.48 18.90 18.46
C LEU A 178 -4.39 18.61 19.52
N ALA A 179 -3.58 19.60 19.87
CA ALA A 179 -2.68 19.50 21.03
C ALA A 179 -3.42 19.58 22.34
N TYR A 180 -4.51 20.36 22.40
CA TYR A 180 -5.40 20.46 23.57
C TYR A 180 -6.24 19.18 23.73
N ASP A 181 -6.85 18.71 22.65
CA ASP A 181 -7.62 17.45 22.64
C ASP A 181 -7.11 16.48 21.58
N LYS A 182 -6.18 15.61 21.97
CA LYS A 182 -5.57 14.63 21.08
C LYS A 182 -6.55 13.55 20.59
N SER A 183 -7.65 13.33 21.28
CA SER A 183 -8.66 12.34 20.89
C SER A 183 -9.35 12.71 19.58
N MET A 184 -9.43 13.99 19.27
CA MET A 184 -10.04 14.52 18.05
C MET A 184 -9.19 14.31 16.79
N LEU A 185 -7.93 13.88 16.91
CA LEU A 185 -7.11 13.52 15.76
C LEU A 185 -7.63 12.27 15.02
N PHE A 186 -8.27 11.37 15.75
CA PHE A 186 -8.77 10.13 15.18
C PHE A 186 -10.02 9.67 15.94
N THR A 187 -11.18 9.89 15.32
CA THR A 187 -12.49 9.57 15.91
C THR A 187 -13.17 8.37 15.23
N PHE A 188 -12.43 7.62 14.40
CA PHE A 188 -12.95 6.45 13.73
C PHE A 188 -13.37 5.38 14.74
N ASP A 189 -14.67 5.06 14.75
CA ASP A 189 -15.24 3.96 15.52
C ASP A 189 -15.92 2.98 14.55
N ALA A 190 -15.36 1.79 14.46
CA ALA A 190 -15.91 0.73 13.62
C ALA A 190 -17.32 0.29 14.06
N THR A 191 -17.78 0.61 15.26
CA THR A 191 -19.13 0.29 15.75
C THR A 191 -20.16 1.37 15.45
N SER A 192 -19.70 2.61 15.17
CA SER A 192 -20.56 3.75 14.87
C SER A 192 -21.12 3.68 13.44
N ASN A 193 -22.33 4.22 13.27
CA ASN A 193 -22.94 4.44 11.96
C ASN A 193 -22.71 5.87 11.43
N GLU A 194 -21.82 6.62 12.05
CA GLU A 194 -21.47 7.96 11.59
C GLU A 194 -20.86 7.94 10.19
N LYS A 195 -21.34 8.86 9.34
CA LYS A 195 -20.92 8.94 7.94
C LYS A 195 -19.58 9.66 7.75
N SER A 196 -19.15 10.43 8.74
CA SER A 196 -17.90 11.18 8.73
C SER A 196 -17.21 11.10 10.07
N PHE A 197 -15.91 10.99 10.06
CA PHE A 197 -15.07 10.91 11.25
C PHE A 197 -13.74 11.59 10.98
N ALA A 198 -13.12 12.13 12.02
CA ALA A 198 -11.81 12.75 11.90
C ALA A 198 -10.72 11.67 11.74
N THR A 199 -9.75 11.96 10.88
CA THR A 199 -8.57 11.14 10.69
C THR A 199 -7.33 12.01 10.52
N PRO A 200 -6.11 11.49 10.72
CA PRO A 200 -4.88 12.23 10.43
C PRO A 200 -4.79 12.80 9.01
N ARG A 201 -5.61 12.30 8.09
CA ARG A 201 -5.65 12.71 6.68
C ARG A 201 -6.70 13.80 6.39
N SER A 202 -7.78 13.90 7.20
CA SER A 202 -8.88 14.85 6.97
C SER A 202 -8.54 16.29 7.27
#